data_3a7c085674b087d7d7d0c8ed398c7219
#
_entry.id   3a7c085674b087d7d7d0c8ed398c7219
#
_cell.length_a   1.000
_cell.length_b   1.000
_cell.length_c   1.000
_cell.angle_alpha   90.00
_cell.angle_beta   90.00
_cell.angle_gamma   90.00
#
_symmetry.space_group_name_H-M   'P 1'
#
loop_
_entity.id
_entity.type
_entity.pdbx_description
1 polymer ?
#
loop_
_entity_poly.entity_id
_entity_poly.type
_entity_poly.pdbx_seq_one_letter_code
_entity_poly.pdbx_strand_id
1 'polypeptide(L)'
;MCIRDSLSRASEAYKEFLQIVMRVYFEKPRTTIGWKGLINDPDLDNSFNVNKGISLARQLLRDINDIGVCAGTEFLDVITPQYIADLISWGAIGARTTESQVHRELASGLSCPIGFKNSTEGDVQISIDAIKSAQEPHRFLSVTKKGKSAVFSSSGNEDCHVILRGGREPNFESNHIYRTSDLLGDSNLMKSIMIDMSHGNSQKQHKKQIEVCKNISLQLSSGEKRITGVMIESNLVEGNQIINNKKDLVYGQSITDACLSWEDTKFCLENLSEAIGKRRLW
;
A
#
# COMPACT_ATOMS: atom_id res chain seq x y z
N MET A 1 -22.43 8.07 -5.04
CA MET A 1 -21.55 7.79 -3.88
C MET A 1 -20.11 7.83 -4.38
N CYS A 2 -19.20 8.40 -3.64
CA CYS A 2 -17.78 8.49 -3.98
C CYS A 2 -16.98 7.59 -3.03
N ILE A 3 -15.90 6.97 -3.48
CA ILE A 3 -15.08 6.09 -2.62
C ILE A 3 -14.51 6.86 -1.41
N ARG A 4 -14.15 8.13 -1.55
CA ARG A 4 -13.69 8.99 -0.43
C ARG A 4 -14.74 9.09 0.67
N ASP A 5 -15.99 9.39 0.31
CA ASP A 5 -17.09 9.52 1.27
C ASP A 5 -17.40 8.19 1.95
N SER A 6 -17.25 7.09 1.22
CA SER A 6 -17.42 5.74 1.76
C SER A 6 -16.35 5.42 2.81
N LEU A 7 -15.10 5.75 2.52
CA LEU A 7 -13.98 5.55 3.44
C LEU A 7 -14.03 6.50 4.64
N SER A 8 -14.46 7.76 4.47
CA SER A 8 -14.65 8.68 5.59
C SER A 8 -15.70 8.16 6.57
N ARG A 9 -16.84 7.65 6.07
CA ARG A 9 -17.85 7.01 6.94
C ARG A 9 -17.34 5.75 7.61
N ALA A 10 -16.58 4.91 6.90
CA ALA A 10 -15.96 3.73 7.49
C ALA A 10 -14.92 4.10 8.54
N SER A 11 -14.11 5.13 8.29
CA SER A 11 -13.14 5.64 9.26
C SER A 11 -13.82 6.04 10.57
N GLU A 12 -14.93 6.77 10.51
CA GLU A 12 -15.69 7.14 11.70
C GLU A 12 -16.36 5.94 12.38
N ALA A 13 -16.93 5.01 11.59
CA ALA A 13 -17.64 3.85 12.12
C ALA A 13 -16.72 2.86 12.85
N TYR A 14 -15.47 2.70 12.39
CA TYR A 14 -14.53 1.71 12.94
C TYR A 14 -13.35 2.33 13.72
N LYS A 15 -13.34 3.65 13.97
CA LYS A 15 -12.22 4.40 14.59
C LYS A 15 -11.72 3.84 15.92
N GLU A 16 -12.56 3.14 16.66
CA GLU A 16 -12.18 2.53 17.94
C GLU A 16 -11.18 1.38 17.75
N PHE A 17 -11.29 0.63 16.64
CA PHE A 17 -10.53 -0.59 16.41
C PHE A 17 -9.61 -0.52 15.20
N LEU A 18 -9.94 0.29 14.17
CA LEU A 18 -9.22 0.35 12.92
C LEU A 18 -8.84 1.78 12.55
N GLN A 19 -7.58 1.97 12.16
CA GLN A 19 -7.16 3.16 11.41
C GLN A 19 -7.33 2.90 9.93
N ILE A 20 -8.26 3.58 9.28
CA ILE A 20 -8.50 3.45 7.84
C ILE A 20 -7.58 4.39 7.06
N VAL A 21 -6.87 3.83 6.07
CA VAL A 21 -5.99 4.57 5.17
C VAL A 21 -6.49 4.36 3.74
N MET A 22 -6.78 5.44 3.03
CA MET A 22 -7.16 5.37 1.62
C MET A 22 -5.94 5.09 0.75
N ARG A 23 -5.97 3.97 0.05
CA ARG A 23 -4.91 3.57 -0.87
C ARG A 23 -5.05 4.33 -2.19
N VAL A 24 -4.10 5.20 -2.50
CA VAL A 24 -4.10 6.07 -3.70
C VAL A 24 -2.87 5.81 -4.57
N TYR A 25 -2.78 4.68 -5.21
CA TYR A 25 -1.64 4.31 -6.04
C TYR A 25 -1.66 5.06 -7.38
N PHE A 26 -1.12 6.28 -7.37
CA PHE A 26 -1.07 7.18 -8.54
C PHE A 26 -0.15 6.71 -9.64
N GLU A 27 0.77 5.82 -9.33
CA GLU A 27 1.75 5.24 -10.25
C GLU A 27 1.60 3.73 -10.24
N LYS A 28 1.66 3.12 -11.42
CA LYS A 28 1.48 1.67 -11.59
C LYS A 28 2.72 1.06 -12.22
N PRO A 29 3.42 0.14 -11.52
CA PRO A 29 4.52 -0.60 -12.10
C PRO A 29 4.01 -1.48 -13.24
N ARG A 30 4.69 -1.42 -14.38
CA ARG A 30 4.38 -2.23 -15.57
C ARG A 30 5.58 -3.07 -15.95
N THR A 31 5.36 -4.36 -16.16
CA THR A 31 6.41 -5.27 -16.62
C THR A 31 6.74 -5.03 -18.09
N THR A 32 5.71 -4.66 -18.89
CA THR A 32 5.87 -4.36 -20.32
C THR A 32 5.30 -2.98 -20.62
N ILE A 33 4.15 -2.90 -21.29
CA ILE A 33 3.47 -1.67 -21.69
C ILE A 33 2.12 -1.59 -20.95
N GLY A 34 1.62 -0.39 -20.75
CA GLY A 34 0.32 -0.14 -20.14
C GLY A 34 0.24 1.23 -19.50
N TRP A 35 -0.97 1.62 -19.11
CA TRP A 35 -1.19 2.88 -18.40
C TRP A 35 -0.39 2.89 -17.08
N LYS A 36 0.46 3.90 -16.92
CA LYS A 36 1.41 4.01 -15.80
C LYS A 36 0.82 4.72 -14.56
N GLY A 37 -0.44 5.10 -14.61
CA GLY A 37 -1.12 5.74 -13.48
C GLY A 37 -1.51 7.19 -13.74
N LEU A 38 -2.24 7.77 -12.76
CA LEU A 38 -2.81 9.12 -12.83
C LEU A 38 -1.74 10.20 -13.07
N ILE A 39 -0.57 10.06 -12.45
CA ILE A 39 0.49 11.07 -12.57
C ILE A 39 1.03 11.10 -14.01
N ASN A 40 1.25 9.93 -14.61
CA ASN A 40 1.87 9.84 -15.93
C ASN A 40 0.93 10.19 -17.09
N ASP A 41 -0.33 9.74 -17.01
CA ASP A 41 -1.31 9.94 -18.08
C ASP A 41 -2.71 10.14 -17.49
N PRO A 42 -2.98 11.36 -16.95
CA PRO A 42 -4.23 11.68 -16.27
C PRO A 42 -5.44 11.66 -17.19
N ASP A 43 -5.22 11.91 -18.47
CA ASP A 43 -6.28 12.00 -19.48
C ASP A 43 -6.60 10.65 -20.15
N LEU A 44 -5.84 9.58 -19.86
CA LEU A 44 -6.01 8.25 -20.48
C LEU A 44 -5.99 8.30 -22.02
N ASP A 45 -5.12 9.11 -22.61
CA ASP A 45 -5.06 9.35 -24.06
C ASP A 45 -3.63 9.35 -24.62
N ASN A 46 -2.67 8.92 -23.79
CA ASN A 46 -1.24 8.93 -24.07
C ASN A 46 -0.68 10.35 -24.34
N SER A 47 -1.33 11.40 -23.84
CA SER A 47 -0.79 12.76 -23.87
C SER A 47 0.37 12.96 -22.90
N PHE A 48 0.46 12.08 -21.88
CA PHE A 48 1.49 12.11 -20.84
C PHE A 48 1.64 13.48 -20.18
N ASN A 49 0.50 14.15 -19.89
CA ASN A 49 0.49 15.45 -19.24
C ASN A 49 0.81 15.31 -17.74
N VAL A 50 2.08 15.00 -17.44
CA VAL A 50 2.58 14.70 -16.07
C VAL A 50 2.35 15.88 -15.12
N ASN A 51 2.52 17.13 -15.58
CA ASN A 51 2.28 18.30 -14.73
C ASN A 51 0.82 18.39 -14.26
N LYS A 52 -0.13 18.10 -15.15
CA LYS A 52 -1.55 17.97 -14.79
C LYS A 52 -1.77 16.82 -13.84
N GLY A 53 -1.13 15.65 -14.11
CA GLY A 53 -1.22 14.48 -13.27
C GLY A 53 -0.76 14.71 -11.83
N ILE A 54 0.39 15.37 -11.65
CA ILE A 54 0.91 15.76 -10.32
C ILE A 54 -0.06 16.71 -9.62
N SER A 55 -0.59 17.72 -10.33
CA SER A 55 -1.53 18.68 -9.76
C SER A 55 -2.83 18.00 -9.30
N LEU A 56 -3.37 17.07 -10.10
CA LEU A 56 -4.57 16.30 -9.75
C LEU A 56 -4.31 15.35 -8.56
N ALA A 57 -3.17 14.66 -8.55
CA ALA A 57 -2.78 13.78 -7.44
C ALA A 57 -2.67 14.57 -6.14
N ARG A 58 -2.01 15.72 -6.16
CA ARG A 58 -1.86 16.60 -5.00
C ARG A 58 -3.19 17.18 -4.52
N GLN A 59 -4.07 17.60 -5.44
CA GLN A 59 -5.41 18.07 -5.08
C GLN A 59 -6.23 16.96 -4.42
N LEU A 60 -6.22 15.75 -4.99
CA LEU A 60 -6.91 14.59 -4.41
C LEU A 60 -6.40 14.25 -3.00
N LEU A 61 -5.09 14.31 -2.78
CA LEU A 61 -4.49 14.08 -1.46
C LEU A 61 -4.95 15.13 -0.43
N ARG A 62 -5.02 16.41 -0.82
CA ARG A 62 -5.57 17.45 0.04
C ARG A 62 -7.02 17.16 0.39
N ASP A 63 -7.86 16.88 -0.61
CA ASP A 63 -9.28 16.57 -0.41
C ASP A 63 -9.49 15.37 0.52
N ILE A 64 -8.60 14.36 0.47
CA ILE A 64 -8.65 13.18 1.35
C ILE A 64 -8.27 13.56 2.78
N ASN A 65 -7.19 14.32 2.96
CA ASN A 65 -6.75 14.77 4.28
C ASN A 65 -7.77 15.73 4.91
N ASP A 66 -8.38 16.63 4.12
CA ASP A 66 -9.37 17.61 4.59
C ASP A 66 -10.63 16.93 5.17
N ILE A 67 -10.98 15.73 4.71
CA ILE A 67 -12.09 14.94 5.28
C ILE A 67 -11.64 14.00 6.43
N GLY A 68 -10.40 14.15 6.93
CA GLY A 68 -9.87 13.38 8.05
C GLY A 68 -9.48 11.94 7.73
N VAL A 69 -9.29 11.58 6.46
CA VAL A 69 -8.84 10.24 6.03
C VAL A 69 -7.36 10.28 5.70
N CYS A 70 -6.60 9.36 6.27
CA CYS A 70 -5.18 9.18 5.92
C CYS A 70 -5.04 8.64 4.48
N ALA A 71 -4.00 9.07 3.77
CA ALA A 71 -3.68 8.57 2.43
C ALA A 71 -2.42 7.69 2.44
N GLY A 72 -2.47 6.57 1.71
CA GLY A 72 -1.34 5.66 1.50
C GLY A 72 -1.04 5.43 0.02
N THR A 73 0.23 5.39 -0.35
CA THR A 73 0.66 5.18 -1.74
C THR A 73 1.79 4.17 -1.87
N GLU A 74 2.04 3.68 -3.08
CA GLU A 74 3.30 3.02 -3.43
C GLU A 74 4.23 4.07 -4.05
N PHE A 75 5.43 4.22 -3.51
CA PHE A 75 6.45 5.08 -4.07
C PHE A 75 7.21 4.30 -5.16
N LEU A 76 6.88 4.58 -6.41
CA LEU A 76 7.49 3.93 -7.57
C LEU A 76 8.55 4.80 -8.24
N ASP A 77 8.21 6.04 -8.58
CA ASP A 77 9.15 7.03 -9.08
C ASP A 77 9.91 7.68 -7.91
N VAL A 78 11.18 8.03 -8.11
CA VAL A 78 12.02 8.62 -7.06
C VAL A 78 11.97 10.16 -7.02
N ILE A 79 11.27 10.78 -7.97
CA ILE A 79 11.12 12.24 -8.07
C ILE A 79 9.73 12.67 -7.60
N THR A 80 8.67 11.96 -7.96
CA THR A 80 7.29 12.30 -7.59
C THR A 80 7.07 12.48 -6.09
N PRO A 81 7.78 11.77 -5.17
CA PRO A 81 7.67 12.01 -3.74
C PRO A 81 7.93 13.46 -3.32
N GLN A 82 8.79 14.19 -4.05
CA GLN A 82 9.03 15.62 -3.78
C GLN A 82 7.77 16.49 -3.87
N TYR A 83 6.76 16.01 -4.59
CA TYR A 83 5.51 16.76 -4.85
C TYR A 83 4.33 16.25 -4.02
N ILE A 84 4.39 15.03 -3.46
CA ILE A 84 3.23 14.41 -2.81
C ILE A 84 3.50 13.86 -1.40
N ALA A 85 4.76 13.61 -1.01
CA ALA A 85 5.08 12.89 0.23
C ALA A 85 4.60 13.62 1.50
N ASP A 86 4.53 14.95 1.49
CA ASP A 86 4.02 15.77 2.60
C ASP A 86 2.52 15.56 2.90
N LEU A 87 1.78 14.88 2.02
CA LEU A 87 0.35 14.57 2.16
C LEU A 87 0.08 13.07 2.30
N ILE A 88 1.13 12.26 2.42
CA ILE A 88 1.06 10.79 2.54
C ILE A 88 1.32 10.39 3.99
N SER A 89 0.43 9.59 4.56
CA SER A 89 0.53 9.10 5.94
C SER A 89 1.18 7.72 6.04
N TRP A 90 1.21 6.96 4.94
CA TRP A 90 1.82 5.63 4.87
C TRP A 90 2.28 5.33 3.43
N GLY A 91 3.44 4.71 3.30
CA GLY A 91 3.98 4.35 2.00
C GLY A 91 4.32 2.87 1.86
N ALA A 92 4.33 2.37 0.62
CA ALA A 92 4.84 1.05 0.28
C ALA A 92 5.96 1.14 -0.73
N ILE A 93 6.92 0.20 -0.62
CA ILE A 93 7.84 -0.16 -1.69
C ILE A 93 7.38 -1.51 -2.26
N GLY A 94 7.11 -1.54 -3.55
CA GLY A 94 6.55 -2.68 -4.25
C GLY A 94 7.50 -3.86 -4.38
N ALA A 95 6.98 -5.05 -4.62
CA ALA A 95 7.76 -6.28 -4.74
C ALA A 95 8.85 -6.24 -5.84
N ARG A 96 8.66 -5.43 -6.88
CA ARG A 96 9.64 -5.26 -7.98
C ARG A 96 10.73 -4.26 -7.67
N THR A 97 10.55 -3.44 -6.64
CA THR A 97 11.46 -2.34 -6.28
C THR A 97 12.09 -2.49 -4.89
N THR A 98 11.67 -3.47 -4.09
CA THR A 98 12.22 -3.75 -2.75
C THR A 98 13.72 -4.06 -2.80
N GLU A 99 14.23 -4.68 -3.87
CA GLU A 99 15.66 -4.93 -4.07
C GLU A 99 16.45 -3.70 -4.52
N SER A 100 15.77 -2.66 -5.00
CA SER A 100 16.39 -1.49 -5.59
C SER A 100 17.03 -0.59 -4.53
N GLN A 101 18.34 -0.33 -4.66
CA GLN A 101 19.07 0.57 -3.77
C GLN A 101 18.43 1.96 -3.70
N VAL A 102 18.07 2.54 -4.84
CA VAL A 102 17.51 3.90 -4.88
C VAL A 102 16.15 4.00 -4.17
N HIS A 103 15.37 2.91 -4.12
CA HIS A 103 14.10 2.89 -3.38
C HIS A 103 14.32 2.70 -1.88
N ARG A 104 15.37 1.99 -1.46
CA ARG A 104 15.78 1.89 -0.05
C ARG A 104 16.31 3.23 0.47
N GLU A 105 17.13 3.92 -0.33
CA GLU A 105 17.60 5.28 -0.06
C GLU A 105 16.44 6.27 0.01
N LEU A 106 15.49 6.22 -0.94
CA LEU A 106 14.27 7.03 -0.90
C LEU A 106 13.50 6.80 0.41
N ALA A 107 13.25 5.54 0.76
CA ALA A 107 12.51 5.16 1.97
C ALA A 107 13.17 5.70 3.25
N SER A 108 14.51 5.74 3.30
CA SER A 108 15.27 6.29 4.44
C SER A 108 15.03 7.78 4.68
N GLY A 109 14.58 8.51 3.66
CA GLY A 109 14.33 9.94 3.70
C GLY A 109 12.85 10.34 3.80
N LEU A 110 11.93 9.36 3.81
CA LEU A 110 10.49 9.62 3.94
C LEU A 110 10.07 9.75 5.40
N SER A 111 9.14 10.66 5.68
CA SER A 111 8.69 10.99 7.04
C SER A 111 7.47 10.14 7.49
N CYS A 112 7.01 9.20 6.67
CA CYS A 112 5.91 8.31 7.00
C CYS A 112 6.41 6.86 7.16
N PRO A 113 5.66 5.99 7.86
CA PRO A 113 5.95 4.57 7.90
C PRO A 113 5.98 3.95 6.51
N ILE A 114 6.96 3.07 6.25
CA ILE A 114 7.15 2.41 4.96
C ILE A 114 7.06 0.90 5.10
N GLY A 115 6.12 0.31 4.34
CA GLY A 115 6.02 -1.13 4.20
C GLY A 115 6.81 -1.64 2.98
N PHE A 116 7.70 -2.62 3.19
CA PHE A 116 8.43 -3.29 2.12
C PHE A 116 7.76 -4.62 1.77
N LYS A 117 7.29 -4.78 0.54
CA LYS A 117 6.71 -6.04 0.07
C LYS A 117 7.80 -7.10 -0.14
N ASN A 118 7.52 -8.35 0.26
CA ASN A 118 8.35 -9.47 -0.15
C ASN A 118 8.41 -9.58 -1.68
N SER A 119 9.43 -10.28 -2.20
CA SER A 119 9.61 -10.44 -3.65
C SER A 119 8.40 -11.06 -4.35
N THR A 120 8.37 -10.98 -5.68
CA THR A 120 7.31 -11.64 -6.48
C THR A 120 7.31 -13.15 -6.33
N GLU A 121 8.45 -13.76 -5.97
CA GLU A 121 8.61 -15.21 -5.74
C GLU A 121 8.22 -15.62 -4.31
N GLY A 122 8.08 -14.67 -3.38
CA GLY A 122 7.69 -14.92 -1.99
C GLY A 122 8.83 -14.78 -0.97
N ASP A 123 10.04 -14.39 -1.40
CA ASP A 123 11.17 -14.22 -0.49
C ASP A 123 10.97 -12.99 0.42
N VAL A 124 10.96 -13.25 1.73
CA VAL A 124 10.77 -12.25 2.80
C VAL A 124 12.13 -11.62 3.20
N GLN A 125 13.24 -12.34 3.05
CA GLN A 125 14.55 -11.83 3.42
C GLN A 125 14.88 -10.52 2.72
N ILE A 126 14.49 -10.39 1.47
CA ILE A 126 14.65 -9.17 0.66
C ILE A 126 14.01 -7.94 1.33
N SER A 127 12.82 -8.12 1.94
CA SER A 127 12.15 -7.03 2.67
C SER A 127 12.89 -6.68 3.96
N ILE A 128 13.42 -7.68 4.67
CA ILE A 128 14.21 -7.49 5.89
C ILE A 128 15.50 -6.71 5.59
N ASP A 129 16.19 -7.08 4.51
CA ASP A 129 17.40 -6.37 4.07
C ASP A 129 17.09 -4.93 3.63
N ALA A 130 15.92 -4.72 3.01
CA ALA A 130 15.45 -3.39 2.63
C ALA A 130 15.15 -2.52 3.86
N ILE A 131 14.52 -3.08 4.90
CA ILE A 131 14.26 -2.38 6.16
C ILE A 131 15.57 -1.98 6.84
N LYS A 132 16.53 -2.91 6.97
CA LYS A 132 17.85 -2.62 7.53
C LYS A 132 18.54 -1.47 6.79
N SER A 133 18.49 -1.50 5.46
CA SER A 133 19.08 -0.44 4.66
C SER A 133 18.36 0.89 4.88
N ALA A 134 17.00 0.90 4.87
CA ALA A 134 16.22 2.13 5.00
C ALA A 134 16.30 2.77 6.40
N GLN A 135 16.64 2.02 7.44
CA GLN A 135 16.84 2.54 8.79
C GLN A 135 18.15 3.32 8.95
N GLU A 136 19.11 3.11 8.05
CA GLU A 136 20.40 3.78 8.10
C GLU A 136 20.38 5.13 7.37
N PRO A 137 21.23 6.10 7.78
CA PRO A 137 21.44 7.34 7.04
C PRO A 137 22.04 7.13 5.66
N HIS A 138 21.54 7.82 4.66
CA HIS A 138 22.03 7.75 3.28
C HIS A 138 22.36 9.13 2.71
N ARG A 139 23.21 9.15 1.67
CA ARG A 139 23.44 10.30 0.81
C ARG A 139 23.25 9.88 -0.65
N PHE A 140 22.32 10.51 -1.32
CA PHE A 140 21.95 10.16 -2.69
C PHE A 140 21.56 11.39 -3.51
N LEU A 141 21.60 11.26 -4.83
CA LEU A 141 21.15 12.31 -5.75
C LEU A 141 19.65 12.29 -5.89
N SER A 142 19.04 13.42 -5.76
CA SER A 142 17.62 13.62 -6.05
C SER A 142 17.37 15.04 -6.59
N VAL A 143 16.09 15.38 -6.81
CA VAL A 143 15.67 16.66 -7.38
C VAL A 143 14.91 17.47 -6.34
N THR A 144 15.28 18.73 -6.19
CA THR A 144 14.55 19.67 -5.33
C THR A 144 13.19 20.02 -5.90
N LYS A 145 12.28 20.59 -5.10
CA LYS A 145 10.96 21.12 -5.56
C LYS A 145 11.10 22.19 -6.67
N LYS A 146 12.29 22.78 -6.82
CA LYS A 146 12.60 23.75 -7.90
C LYS A 146 13.18 23.10 -9.14
N GLY A 147 13.19 21.76 -9.25
CA GLY A 147 13.69 21.01 -10.39
C GLY A 147 15.22 21.01 -10.53
N LYS A 148 15.96 21.32 -9.47
CA LYS A 148 17.44 21.29 -9.49
C LYS A 148 17.94 20.01 -8.85
N SER A 149 18.92 19.35 -9.48
CA SER A 149 19.63 18.23 -8.88
C SER A 149 20.38 18.67 -7.63
N ALA A 150 20.34 17.84 -6.60
CA ALA A 150 21.02 18.07 -5.33
C ALA A 150 21.41 16.75 -4.67
N VAL A 151 22.40 16.80 -3.78
CA VAL A 151 22.70 15.71 -2.87
C VAL A 151 21.75 15.82 -1.67
N PHE A 152 21.00 14.75 -1.44
CA PHE A 152 20.13 14.62 -0.26
C PHE A 152 20.85 13.81 0.81
N SER A 153 20.66 14.17 2.07
CA SER A 153 21.08 13.39 3.22
C SER A 153 19.83 13.00 4.01
N SER A 154 19.64 11.72 4.22
CA SER A 154 18.59 11.20 5.10
C SER A 154 19.17 10.81 6.46
N SER A 155 18.31 10.71 7.46
CA SER A 155 18.66 10.25 8.82
C SER A 155 18.35 8.77 9.05
N GLY A 156 17.73 8.11 8.09
CA GLY A 156 17.12 6.80 8.25
C GLY A 156 15.63 6.91 8.61
N ASN A 157 14.90 5.82 8.41
CA ASN A 157 13.47 5.70 8.73
C ASN A 157 13.25 4.44 9.59
N GLU A 158 13.04 4.63 10.88
CA GLU A 158 12.85 3.56 11.85
C GLU A 158 11.45 2.90 11.75
N ASP A 159 10.48 3.58 11.14
CA ASP A 159 9.10 3.12 11.01
C ASP A 159 8.87 2.23 9.78
N CYS A 160 9.84 1.37 9.47
CA CYS A 160 9.76 0.42 8.37
C CYS A 160 9.23 -0.95 8.84
N HIS A 161 8.44 -1.62 8.00
CA HIS A 161 7.87 -2.93 8.31
C HIS A 161 7.73 -3.82 7.07
N VAL A 162 7.52 -5.13 7.29
CA VAL A 162 7.30 -6.10 6.21
C VAL A 162 5.84 -6.09 5.75
N ILE A 163 5.64 -6.24 4.44
CA ILE A 163 4.34 -6.56 3.84
C ILE A 163 4.42 -7.95 3.21
N LEU A 164 3.65 -8.91 3.73
CA LEU A 164 3.46 -10.21 3.11
C LEU A 164 2.39 -10.13 2.03
N ARG A 165 2.79 -10.31 0.76
CA ARG A 165 1.92 -10.19 -0.42
C ARG A 165 1.71 -11.51 -1.18
N GLY A 166 2.19 -12.63 -0.60
CA GLY A 166 2.30 -13.89 -1.30
C GLY A 166 3.45 -13.92 -2.32
N GLY A 167 3.64 -15.03 -2.94
CA GLY A 167 4.59 -15.28 -4.00
C GLY A 167 3.97 -16.26 -5.00
N ARG A 168 4.67 -17.37 -5.26
CA ARG A 168 4.09 -18.53 -5.97
C ARG A 168 2.96 -19.15 -5.16
N GLU A 169 3.12 -19.14 -3.83
CA GLU A 169 2.10 -19.56 -2.88
C GLU A 169 1.70 -18.39 -1.96
N PRO A 170 0.49 -18.44 -1.38
CA PRO A 170 0.08 -17.50 -0.33
C PRO A 170 1.02 -17.56 0.89
N ASN A 171 1.14 -16.44 1.64
CA ASN A 171 1.97 -16.36 2.84
C ASN A 171 1.33 -15.61 4.01
N PHE A 172 0.01 -15.69 4.16
CA PHE A 172 -0.77 -15.02 5.20
C PHE A 172 -1.13 -15.92 6.38
N GLU A 173 -0.89 -17.22 6.33
CA GLU A 173 -1.21 -18.17 7.39
C GLU A 173 -0.27 -18.03 8.60
N SER A 174 -0.68 -18.52 9.76
CA SER A 174 0.02 -18.37 11.04
C SER A 174 1.48 -18.82 10.98
N ASN A 175 1.78 -19.93 10.30
CA ASN A 175 3.15 -20.42 10.13
C ASN A 175 4.06 -19.41 9.43
N HIS A 176 3.55 -18.68 8.44
CA HIS A 176 4.29 -17.63 7.73
C HIS A 176 4.52 -16.40 8.63
N ILE A 177 3.50 -16.04 9.44
CA ILE A 177 3.62 -14.95 10.43
C ILE A 177 4.70 -15.29 11.47
N TYR A 178 4.69 -16.50 12.03
CA TYR A 178 5.71 -16.96 12.96
C TYR A 178 7.11 -16.89 12.34
N ARG A 179 7.29 -17.53 11.18
CA ARG A 179 8.58 -17.54 10.47
C ARG A 179 9.09 -16.14 10.17
N THR A 180 8.23 -15.26 9.66
CA THR A 180 8.59 -13.85 9.37
C THR A 180 8.98 -13.12 10.65
N SER A 181 8.23 -13.33 11.73
CA SER A 181 8.52 -12.75 13.05
C SER A 181 9.87 -13.20 13.61
N ASP A 182 10.25 -14.48 13.41
CA ASP A 182 11.54 -15.00 13.83
C ASP A 182 12.68 -14.35 13.03
N LEU A 183 12.56 -14.28 11.71
CA LEU A 183 13.54 -13.59 10.85
C LEU A 183 13.71 -12.11 11.22
N LEU A 184 12.62 -11.41 11.57
CA LEU A 184 12.67 -10.03 12.06
C LEU A 184 13.39 -9.96 13.41
N GLY A 185 13.10 -10.89 14.34
CA GLY A 185 13.76 -10.99 15.64
C GLY A 185 15.27 -11.25 15.52
N ASP A 186 15.68 -12.19 14.68
CA ASP A 186 17.09 -12.51 14.41
C ASP A 186 17.85 -11.32 13.78
N SER A 187 17.09 -10.41 13.17
CA SER A 187 17.60 -9.18 12.57
C SER A 187 17.52 -7.96 13.50
N ASN A 188 17.08 -8.11 14.75
CA ASN A 188 16.82 -7.05 15.70
C ASN A 188 15.83 -5.97 15.18
N LEU A 189 14.87 -6.38 14.36
CA LEU A 189 13.84 -5.51 13.81
C LEU A 189 12.51 -5.64 14.57
N MET A 190 11.70 -4.60 14.49
CA MET A 190 10.34 -4.62 15.03
C MET A 190 9.50 -5.70 14.33
N LYS A 191 8.84 -6.54 15.14
CA LYS A 191 7.98 -7.65 14.65
C LYS A 191 6.62 -7.15 14.18
N SER A 192 6.63 -6.18 13.27
CA SER A 192 5.44 -5.57 12.67
C SER A 192 5.24 -6.10 11.25
N ILE A 193 4.10 -6.74 11.01
CA ILE A 193 3.79 -7.41 9.74
C ILE A 193 2.46 -6.89 9.23
N MET A 194 2.45 -6.39 7.99
CA MET A 194 1.23 -6.11 7.24
C MET A 194 0.94 -7.25 6.27
N ILE A 195 -0.34 -7.59 6.09
CA ILE A 195 -0.77 -8.60 5.12
C ILE A 195 -1.48 -7.90 3.95
N ASP A 196 -0.91 -8.03 2.77
CA ASP A 196 -1.61 -7.69 1.52
C ASP A 196 -2.53 -8.85 1.16
N MET A 197 -3.84 -8.64 1.28
CA MET A 197 -4.84 -9.68 1.06
C MET A 197 -5.07 -9.99 -0.42
N SER A 198 -4.55 -9.15 -1.32
CA SER A 198 -4.62 -9.35 -2.77
C SER A 198 -3.37 -10.05 -3.32
N HIS A 199 -3.03 -9.85 -4.58
CA HIS A 199 -1.83 -10.35 -5.26
C HIS A 199 -1.63 -11.86 -5.14
N GLY A 200 -0.49 -12.33 -4.63
CA GLY A 200 -0.18 -13.74 -4.44
C GLY A 200 -1.06 -14.39 -3.38
N ASN A 201 -1.42 -13.67 -2.33
CA ASN A 201 -2.26 -14.17 -1.24
C ASN A 201 -3.69 -14.52 -1.70
N SER A 202 -4.24 -13.78 -2.65
CA SER A 202 -5.53 -14.09 -3.27
C SER A 202 -5.38 -14.85 -4.60
N GLN A 203 -4.16 -15.24 -4.98
CA GLN A 203 -3.88 -15.85 -6.29
C GLN A 203 -4.42 -15.00 -7.46
N LYS A 204 -4.39 -13.67 -7.32
CA LYS A 204 -4.93 -12.67 -8.27
C LYS A 204 -6.45 -12.79 -8.52
N GLN A 205 -7.19 -13.47 -7.65
CA GLN A 205 -8.63 -13.56 -7.68
C GLN A 205 -9.22 -12.63 -6.62
N HIS A 206 -9.79 -11.48 -7.04
CA HIS A 206 -10.18 -10.43 -6.11
C HIS A 206 -11.14 -10.92 -5.00
N LYS A 207 -12.08 -11.82 -5.29
CA LYS A 207 -13.01 -12.39 -4.29
C LYS A 207 -12.32 -13.21 -3.21
N LYS A 208 -11.16 -13.83 -3.51
CA LYS A 208 -10.40 -14.58 -2.49
C LYS A 208 -9.82 -13.69 -1.39
N GLN A 209 -9.76 -12.38 -1.58
CA GLN A 209 -9.41 -11.46 -0.49
C GLN A 209 -10.36 -11.64 0.73
N ILE A 210 -11.63 -12.04 0.51
CA ILE A 210 -12.59 -12.32 1.58
C ILE A 210 -12.15 -13.54 2.41
N GLU A 211 -11.66 -14.59 1.77
CA GLU A 211 -11.15 -15.79 2.44
C GLU A 211 -9.90 -15.48 3.26
N VAL A 212 -8.97 -14.69 2.67
CA VAL A 212 -7.78 -14.21 3.36
C VAL A 212 -8.18 -13.35 4.57
N CYS A 213 -9.15 -12.45 4.42
CA CYS A 213 -9.69 -11.63 5.51
C CYS A 213 -10.23 -12.49 6.66
N LYS A 214 -11.03 -13.49 6.37
CA LYS A 214 -11.57 -14.41 7.39
C LYS A 214 -10.47 -15.13 8.16
N ASN A 215 -9.45 -15.62 7.45
CA ASN A 215 -8.30 -16.28 8.09
C ASN A 215 -7.54 -15.32 9.02
N ILE A 216 -7.22 -14.10 8.54
CA ILE A 216 -6.56 -13.08 9.35
C ILE A 216 -7.41 -12.71 10.57
N SER A 217 -8.73 -12.55 10.40
CA SER A 217 -9.64 -12.25 11.51
C SER A 217 -9.65 -13.34 12.57
N LEU A 218 -9.55 -14.62 12.18
CA LEU A 218 -9.39 -15.73 13.12
C LEU A 218 -8.07 -15.65 13.89
N GLN A 219 -6.95 -15.38 13.20
CA GLN A 219 -5.64 -15.23 13.85
C GLN A 219 -5.66 -14.06 14.86
N LEU A 220 -6.20 -12.91 14.47
CA LEU A 220 -6.35 -11.74 15.34
C LEU A 220 -7.21 -12.05 16.57
N SER A 221 -8.37 -12.68 16.36
CA SER A 221 -9.29 -13.08 17.46
C SER A 221 -8.66 -14.07 18.42
N SER A 222 -7.67 -14.84 17.97
CA SER A 222 -6.88 -15.79 18.78
C SER A 222 -5.66 -15.16 19.45
N GLY A 223 -5.54 -13.82 19.45
CA GLY A 223 -4.48 -13.11 20.15
C GLY A 223 -3.24 -12.78 19.31
N GLU A 224 -3.23 -12.97 17.99
CA GLU A 224 -2.08 -12.62 17.14
C GLU A 224 -1.81 -11.10 17.15
N LYS A 225 -0.67 -10.68 17.73
CA LYS A 225 -0.29 -9.26 17.92
C LYS A 225 0.66 -8.74 16.84
N ARG A 226 1.32 -9.62 16.09
CA ARG A 226 2.34 -9.26 15.10
C ARG A 226 1.75 -8.75 13.80
N ILE A 227 0.49 -9.07 13.50
CA ILE A 227 -0.26 -8.49 12.39
C ILE A 227 -0.72 -7.09 12.81
N THR A 228 -0.08 -6.07 12.24
CA THR A 228 -0.30 -4.65 12.57
C THR A 228 -1.16 -3.94 11.53
N GLY A 229 -1.32 -4.52 10.35
CA GLY A 229 -2.13 -3.94 9.29
C GLY A 229 -2.51 -4.94 8.20
N VAL A 230 -3.49 -4.58 7.41
CA VAL A 230 -3.89 -5.30 6.20
C VAL A 230 -4.03 -4.33 5.03
N MET A 231 -3.86 -4.86 3.81
CA MET A 231 -4.09 -4.11 2.59
C MET A 231 -5.15 -4.82 1.76
N ILE A 232 -6.14 -4.08 1.28
CA ILE A 232 -7.26 -4.57 0.48
C ILE A 232 -7.29 -3.82 -0.86
N GLU A 233 -7.40 -4.53 -1.97
CA GLU A 233 -7.74 -3.92 -3.25
C GLU A 233 -9.26 -3.84 -3.38
N SER A 234 -9.78 -2.62 -3.29
CA SER A 234 -11.20 -2.29 -3.18
C SER A 234 -11.58 -1.09 -4.05
N ASN A 235 -12.80 -1.10 -4.57
CA ASN A 235 -13.42 0.05 -5.21
C ASN A 235 -14.93 0.03 -4.97
N LEU A 236 -15.69 0.97 -5.57
CA LEU A 236 -17.16 0.99 -5.44
C LEU A 236 -17.79 -0.23 -6.11
N VAL A 237 -17.31 -0.56 -7.32
CA VAL A 237 -17.78 -1.68 -8.14
C VAL A 237 -16.68 -2.73 -8.23
N GLU A 238 -17.05 -3.99 -8.10
CA GLU A 238 -16.11 -5.11 -8.15
C GLU A 238 -15.47 -5.34 -9.52
N GLY A 239 -14.36 -6.06 -9.52
CA GLY A 239 -13.65 -6.46 -10.73
C GLY A 239 -12.81 -5.34 -11.32
N ASN A 240 -12.60 -5.41 -12.60
CA ASN A 240 -11.90 -4.40 -13.38
C ASN A 240 -12.50 -4.29 -14.79
N GLN A 241 -12.10 -3.23 -15.50
CA GLN A 241 -12.53 -2.95 -16.88
C GLN A 241 -11.34 -2.55 -17.75
N ILE A 242 -11.49 -2.77 -19.05
CA ILE A 242 -10.50 -2.37 -20.05
C ILE A 242 -10.86 -1.00 -20.61
N ILE A 243 -9.85 -0.14 -20.80
CA ILE A 243 -10.04 1.19 -21.39
C ILE A 243 -10.08 1.05 -22.91
N ASN A 244 -11.27 0.89 -23.49
CA ASN A 244 -11.48 0.95 -24.95
C ASN A 244 -11.90 2.36 -25.36
N ASN A 245 -12.86 2.95 -24.66
CA ASN A 245 -13.32 4.31 -24.85
C ASN A 245 -13.63 4.91 -23.45
N LYS A 246 -13.16 6.11 -23.17
CA LYS A 246 -13.39 6.78 -21.88
C LYS A 246 -14.86 6.96 -21.53
N LYS A 247 -15.72 7.15 -22.54
CA LYS A 247 -17.17 7.37 -22.33
C LYS A 247 -17.91 6.13 -21.84
N ASP A 248 -17.33 4.95 -22.02
CA ASP A 248 -17.95 3.68 -21.68
C ASP A 248 -17.47 3.16 -20.30
N LEU A 249 -16.59 3.92 -19.63
CA LEU A 249 -16.05 3.51 -18.34
C LEU A 249 -17.14 3.56 -17.25
N VAL A 250 -17.25 2.45 -16.53
CA VAL A 250 -18.11 2.34 -15.34
C VAL A 250 -17.45 3.08 -14.19
N TYR A 251 -18.15 4.09 -13.67
CA TYR A 251 -17.65 4.86 -12.54
C TYR A 251 -17.45 3.97 -11.31
N GLY A 252 -16.30 4.07 -10.68
CA GLY A 252 -15.96 3.32 -9.47
C GLY A 252 -15.55 1.88 -9.70
N GLN A 253 -15.32 1.45 -10.96
CA GLN A 253 -14.69 0.18 -11.28
C GLN A 253 -13.23 0.37 -11.66
N SER A 254 -12.33 -0.51 -11.21
CA SER A 254 -10.90 -0.42 -11.48
C SER A 254 -10.58 -0.53 -12.97
N ILE A 255 -9.61 0.23 -13.43
CA ILE A 255 -9.02 0.15 -14.79
C ILE A 255 -7.65 -0.57 -14.78
N THR A 256 -7.29 -1.17 -13.66
CA THR A 256 -6.04 -1.91 -13.47
C THR A 256 -6.35 -3.28 -12.85
N ASP A 257 -5.90 -3.55 -11.63
CA ASP A 257 -6.14 -4.82 -10.96
C ASP A 257 -7.61 -4.93 -10.50
N ALA A 258 -8.16 -6.14 -10.53
CA ALA A 258 -9.54 -6.37 -10.10
C ALA A 258 -9.69 -6.17 -8.58
N CYS A 259 -10.72 -5.43 -8.18
CA CYS A 259 -10.98 -5.03 -6.80
C CYS A 259 -12.22 -5.72 -6.21
N LEU A 260 -12.29 -5.81 -4.88
CA LEU A 260 -13.55 -6.07 -4.18
C LEU A 260 -14.54 -4.93 -4.41
N SER A 261 -15.86 -5.24 -4.32
CA SER A 261 -16.90 -4.23 -4.22
C SER A 261 -16.82 -3.49 -2.87
N TRP A 262 -17.49 -2.34 -2.78
CA TRP A 262 -17.61 -1.65 -1.50
C TRP A 262 -18.36 -2.48 -0.44
N GLU A 263 -19.38 -3.25 -0.83
CA GLU A 263 -20.13 -4.12 0.08
C GLU A 263 -19.25 -5.24 0.66
N ASP A 264 -18.46 -5.90 -0.19
CA ASP A 264 -17.48 -6.90 0.28
C ASP A 264 -16.40 -6.28 1.16
N THR A 265 -16.02 -5.03 0.87
CA THR A 265 -15.05 -4.29 1.68
C THR A 265 -15.59 -3.98 3.06
N LYS A 266 -16.85 -3.54 3.16
CA LYS A 266 -17.51 -3.35 4.47
C LYS A 266 -17.52 -4.64 5.28
N PHE A 267 -17.89 -5.76 4.65
CA PHE A 267 -17.84 -7.07 5.30
C PHE A 267 -16.43 -7.37 5.86
N CYS A 268 -15.38 -7.09 5.10
CA CYS A 268 -14.01 -7.28 5.60
C CYS A 268 -13.69 -6.35 6.78
N LEU A 269 -14.08 -5.08 6.72
CA LEU A 269 -13.84 -4.11 7.79
C LEU A 269 -14.59 -4.50 9.09
N GLU A 270 -15.82 -4.95 8.99
CA GLU A 270 -16.61 -5.46 10.12
C GLU A 270 -15.89 -6.64 10.80
N ASN A 271 -15.51 -7.67 10.02
CA ASN A 271 -14.81 -8.84 10.55
C ASN A 271 -13.46 -8.46 11.23
N LEU A 272 -12.69 -7.56 10.63
CA LEU A 272 -11.43 -7.10 11.20
C LEU A 272 -11.66 -6.29 12.48
N SER A 273 -12.65 -5.41 12.51
CA SER A 273 -13.00 -4.62 13.69
C SER A 273 -13.39 -5.50 14.87
N GLU A 274 -14.28 -6.48 14.64
CA GLU A 274 -14.66 -7.47 15.66
C GLU A 274 -13.47 -8.28 16.15
N ALA A 275 -12.58 -8.71 15.22
CA ALA A 275 -11.40 -9.48 15.55
C ALA A 275 -10.42 -8.69 16.42
N ILE A 276 -10.22 -7.40 16.15
CA ILE A 276 -9.40 -6.52 16.98
C ILE A 276 -10.05 -6.31 18.36
N GLY A 277 -11.37 -6.16 18.42
CA GLY A 277 -12.10 -6.10 19.70
C GLY A 277 -11.83 -7.33 20.56
N LYS A 278 -11.92 -8.54 19.98
CA LYS A 278 -11.60 -9.80 20.66
C LYS A 278 -10.11 -9.88 21.06
N ARG A 279 -9.19 -9.47 20.17
CA ARG A 279 -7.75 -9.47 20.45
C ARG A 279 -7.39 -8.64 21.69
N ARG A 280 -8.08 -7.55 21.94
CA ARG A 280 -7.83 -6.66 23.11
C ARG A 280 -8.16 -7.30 24.45
N LEU A 281 -8.86 -8.44 24.44
CA LEU A 281 -9.17 -9.21 25.65
C LEU A 281 -8.05 -10.18 26.06
N TRP A 282 -7.04 -10.34 25.20
CA TRP A 282 -5.81 -11.13 25.44
C TRP A 282 -4.67 -10.22 25.95
#